data_ea5fa71df0f90775a1a7f989811979eb
#
_entry.id   ea5fa71df0f90775a1a7f989811979eb
#
_cell.length_a   1.000
_cell.length_b   1.000
_cell.length_c   1.000
_cell.angle_alpha   90.00
_cell.angle_beta   90.00
_cell.angle_gamma   90.00
#
_symmetry.space_group_name_H-M   'P 1'
#
loop_
_entity.id
_entity.type
_entity.pdbx_description
1 polymer ?
#
loop_
_entity_poly.entity_id
_entity_poly.type
_entity_poly.pdbx_seq_one_letter_code
_entity_poly.pdbx_strand_id
1 'polypeptide(L)'
;MAEREVVATLLGIAQDGGRPQAGCIKECCSPAHEDPSLVRHPVSLGIVGLDHSTHLFEVTRELAWQLECWHKADPVDGPLDSLWVTHGHHGHVDGLGLFGREGIAAEGLDIHCSVSFADLMHRTPAWKAMLDQGVLEIKSFASDDIISPTSECGFTVQPILIPHRDELSDTHAFLIKGPRESLLYMPDHDSWAQTLDMAGADDIRSWFQSLEVGIVLLDGTFWSLDELENRDQTEVPHPPIKATLEALGAKQEGDPRIVFIHLNHTNPLYDPVSEQAVEMADLGWEIGSEGMLFLL
;
A
#
# COMPACT_ATOMS: atom_id res chain seq x y z
N MET A 1 -16.77 -23.00 -17.25
CA MET A 1 -15.92 -22.52 -16.17
C MET A 1 -16.00 -21.02 -16.26
N ALA A 2 -16.23 -20.28 -15.15
CA ALA A 2 -16.11 -18.82 -15.18
C ALA A 2 -14.67 -18.48 -15.60
N GLU A 3 -14.51 -17.49 -16.48
CA GLU A 3 -13.17 -16.95 -16.77
C GLU A 3 -12.59 -16.43 -15.46
N ARG A 4 -11.34 -16.80 -15.16
CA ARG A 4 -10.68 -16.33 -13.98
C ARG A 4 -10.25 -14.88 -14.18
N GLU A 5 -10.37 -14.08 -13.14
CA GLU A 5 -9.99 -12.68 -13.16
C GLU A 5 -8.72 -12.48 -12.31
N VAL A 6 -7.95 -11.44 -12.61
CA VAL A 6 -6.91 -10.95 -11.72
C VAL A 6 -7.60 -10.19 -10.59
N VAL A 7 -7.35 -10.58 -9.36
CA VAL A 7 -8.01 -10.01 -8.18
C VAL A 7 -6.99 -9.37 -7.26
N ALA A 8 -7.17 -8.10 -6.97
CA ALA A 8 -6.43 -7.40 -5.93
C ALA A 8 -7.28 -7.29 -4.66
N THR A 9 -6.70 -7.60 -3.50
CA THR A 9 -7.34 -7.58 -2.18
C THR A 9 -6.60 -6.63 -1.26
N LEU A 10 -7.30 -5.64 -0.71
CA LEU A 10 -6.72 -4.71 0.27
C LEU A 10 -6.64 -5.38 1.64
N LEU A 11 -5.42 -5.58 2.16
CA LEU A 11 -5.14 -6.37 3.37
C LEU A 11 -4.88 -5.52 4.62
N GLY A 12 -4.75 -4.23 4.46
CA GLY A 12 -4.55 -3.27 5.52
C GLY A 12 -4.77 -1.86 5.00
N ILE A 13 -5.17 -0.94 5.87
CA ILE A 13 -5.49 0.45 5.50
C ILE A 13 -4.87 1.48 6.44
N ALA A 14 -4.22 1.03 7.51
CA ALA A 14 -3.60 1.94 8.46
C ALA A 14 -2.17 2.29 8.06
N GLN A 15 -1.67 3.42 8.57
CA GLN A 15 -0.26 3.75 8.56
C GLN A 15 0.52 2.74 9.42
N ASP A 16 1.82 2.74 9.31
CA ASP A 16 2.85 1.90 9.94
C ASP A 16 2.52 1.37 11.34
N GLY A 17 1.97 2.24 12.19
CA GLY A 17 1.65 1.93 13.59
C GLY A 17 0.42 1.07 13.79
N GLY A 18 -0.43 0.94 12.77
CA GLY A 18 -1.75 0.35 12.90
C GLY A 18 -2.72 1.17 13.77
N ARG A 19 -3.94 0.68 13.94
CA ARG A 19 -4.90 1.21 14.91
C ARG A 19 -5.50 0.06 15.69
N PRO A 20 -5.36 -0.01 17.04
CA PRO A 20 -4.70 0.99 17.88
C PRO A 20 -3.19 1.04 17.64
N GLN A 21 -2.60 2.25 17.65
CA GLN A 21 -1.15 2.40 17.62
C GLN A 21 -0.54 1.94 18.94
N ALA A 22 0.59 1.27 18.89
CA ALA A 22 1.29 0.77 20.07
C ALA A 22 1.52 1.87 21.13
N GLY A 23 1.01 1.64 22.34
CA GLY A 23 1.11 2.58 23.46
C GLY A 23 0.12 3.76 23.44
N CYS A 24 -0.70 3.92 22.42
CA CYS A 24 -1.73 4.96 22.36
C CYS A 24 -2.99 4.52 23.12
N ILE A 25 -3.34 5.28 24.19
CA ILE A 25 -4.56 5.11 25.00
C ILE A 25 -5.52 6.28 24.86
N LYS A 26 -5.29 7.17 23.90
CA LYS A 26 -6.12 8.34 23.61
C LYS A 26 -7.44 7.96 22.97
N GLU A 27 -8.35 8.91 22.84
CA GLU A 27 -9.68 8.74 22.22
C GLU A 27 -9.63 8.17 20.80
N CYS A 28 -8.59 8.47 20.02
CA CYS A 28 -8.40 7.93 18.68
C CYS A 28 -8.22 6.40 18.65
N CYS A 29 -7.61 5.81 19.70
CA CYS A 29 -7.30 4.39 19.77
C CYS A 29 -8.12 3.61 20.80
N SER A 30 -8.64 4.27 21.86
CA SER A 30 -9.35 3.57 22.94
C SER A 30 -10.54 2.72 22.45
N PRO A 31 -11.34 3.13 21.45
CA PRO A 31 -12.41 2.27 20.92
C PRO A 31 -11.90 0.95 20.34
N ALA A 32 -10.74 0.98 19.64
CA ALA A 32 -10.16 -0.21 19.04
C ALA A 32 -9.50 -1.17 20.05
N HIS A 33 -9.20 -0.70 21.26
CA HIS A 33 -8.80 -1.57 22.39
C HIS A 33 -10.00 -2.34 22.99
N GLU A 34 -11.20 -1.78 22.88
CA GLU A 34 -12.42 -2.36 23.45
C GLU A 34 -13.17 -3.24 22.43
N ASP A 35 -13.14 -2.85 21.15
CA ASP A 35 -13.81 -3.54 20.05
C ASP A 35 -12.82 -3.96 18.95
N PRO A 36 -12.49 -5.27 18.86
CA PRO A 36 -11.58 -5.77 17.82
C PRO A 36 -12.02 -5.49 16.38
N SER A 37 -13.31 -5.25 16.13
CA SER A 37 -13.80 -4.91 14.79
C SER A 37 -13.33 -3.52 14.31
N LEU A 38 -12.86 -2.69 15.23
CA LEU A 38 -12.31 -1.35 14.95
C LEU A 38 -10.78 -1.33 14.79
N VAL A 39 -10.13 -2.48 14.99
CA VAL A 39 -8.69 -2.63 14.71
C VAL A 39 -8.44 -2.47 13.22
N ARG A 40 -7.37 -1.75 12.86
CA ARG A 40 -6.90 -1.61 11.48
C ARG A 40 -5.40 -1.89 11.42
N HIS A 41 -5.03 -2.62 10.40
CA HIS A 41 -3.67 -3.12 10.21
C HIS A 41 -2.93 -2.25 9.20
N PRO A 42 -1.58 -2.19 9.27
CA PRO A 42 -0.77 -1.45 8.32
C PRO A 42 -1.06 -1.84 6.88
N VAL A 43 -0.94 -0.87 5.99
CA VAL A 43 -1.29 -1.01 4.58
C VAL A 43 -0.56 -2.19 3.93
N SER A 44 -1.31 -3.01 3.19
CA SER A 44 -0.80 -4.10 2.37
C SER A 44 -1.83 -4.48 1.31
N LEU A 45 -1.37 -5.02 0.18
CA LEU A 45 -2.20 -5.43 -0.94
C LEU A 45 -1.78 -6.84 -1.39
N GLY A 46 -2.74 -7.74 -1.56
CA GLY A 46 -2.53 -9.05 -2.17
C GLY A 46 -3.06 -9.10 -3.59
N ILE A 47 -2.39 -9.77 -4.51
CA ILE A 47 -2.87 -9.99 -5.88
C ILE A 47 -2.81 -11.46 -6.24
N VAL A 48 -3.92 -11.97 -6.75
CA VAL A 48 -4.01 -13.32 -7.32
C VAL A 48 -4.07 -13.22 -8.83
N GLY A 49 -3.12 -13.87 -9.50
CA GLY A 49 -3.05 -13.93 -10.97
C GLY A 49 -3.99 -14.95 -11.59
N LEU A 50 -4.13 -14.91 -12.93
CA LEU A 50 -4.92 -15.88 -13.70
C LEU A 50 -4.41 -17.32 -13.56
N ASP A 51 -3.11 -17.49 -13.31
CA ASP A 51 -2.40 -18.76 -13.11
C ASP A 51 -2.41 -19.24 -11.65
N HIS A 52 -3.14 -18.57 -10.77
CA HIS A 52 -3.18 -18.80 -9.31
C HIS A 52 -1.95 -18.33 -8.54
N SER A 53 -1.00 -17.69 -9.20
CA SER A 53 0.14 -17.07 -8.51
C SER A 53 -0.31 -15.97 -7.55
N THR A 54 0.41 -15.83 -6.45
CA THR A 54 0.06 -14.95 -5.33
C THR A 54 1.20 -13.99 -5.03
N HIS A 55 0.88 -12.69 -5.04
CA HIS A 55 1.84 -11.61 -4.96
C HIS A 55 1.44 -10.65 -3.85
N LEU A 56 2.32 -10.46 -2.85
CA LEU A 56 2.06 -9.61 -1.69
C LEU A 56 2.84 -8.30 -1.81
N PHE A 57 2.14 -7.19 -1.73
CA PHE A 57 2.70 -5.85 -1.69
C PHE A 57 2.70 -5.35 -0.24
N GLU A 58 3.85 -4.96 0.25
CA GLU A 58 4.22 -4.67 1.62
C GLU A 58 4.20 -5.89 2.54
N VAL A 59 5.22 -5.98 3.37
CA VAL A 59 5.42 -7.09 4.32
C VAL A 59 5.41 -6.51 5.73
N THR A 60 4.23 -6.28 6.25
CA THR A 60 4.05 -5.61 7.54
C THR A 60 4.19 -6.58 8.72
N ARG A 61 4.31 -6.03 9.93
CA ARG A 61 4.33 -6.82 11.18
C ARG A 61 3.07 -7.66 11.40
N GLU A 62 1.96 -7.30 10.73
CA GLU A 62 0.66 -7.95 10.85
C GLU A 62 0.42 -9.01 9.76
N LEU A 63 1.49 -9.49 9.13
CA LEU A 63 1.46 -10.47 8.03
C LEU A 63 0.53 -11.66 8.32
N ALA A 64 0.56 -12.22 9.54
CA ALA A 64 -0.25 -13.38 9.88
C ALA A 64 -1.75 -13.09 9.76
N TRP A 65 -2.19 -11.92 10.24
CA TRP A 65 -3.57 -11.49 10.12
C TRP A 65 -3.92 -11.14 8.66
N GLN A 66 -3.02 -10.49 7.95
CA GLN A 66 -3.20 -10.10 6.55
C GLN A 66 -3.39 -11.32 5.65
N LEU A 67 -2.61 -12.37 5.83
CA LEU A 67 -2.79 -13.63 5.10
C LEU A 67 -4.12 -14.31 5.45
N GLU A 68 -4.57 -14.26 6.70
CA GLU A 68 -5.89 -14.76 7.10
C GLU A 68 -7.03 -13.92 6.50
N CYS A 69 -6.90 -12.59 6.47
CA CYS A 69 -7.84 -11.69 5.81
C CYS A 69 -7.94 -12.00 4.32
N TRP A 70 -6.79 -12.18 3.66
CA TRP A 70 -6.74 -12.52 2.23
C TRP A 70 -7.45 -13.84 1.96
N HIS A 71 -7.11 -14.89 2.70
CA HIS A 71 -7.75 -16.20 2.54
C HIS A 71 -9.28 -16.17 2.74
N LYS A 72 -9.77 -15.29 3.61
CA LYS A 72 -11.22 -15.12 3.83
C LYS A 72 -11.91 -14.35 2.70
N ALA A 73 -11.23 -13.36 2.12
CA ALA A 73 -11.77 -12.51 1.07
C ALA A 73 -11.70 -13.17 -0.32
N ASP A 74 -10.56 -13.77 -0.63
CA ASP A 74 -10.30 -14.54 -1.85
C ASP A 74 -9.43 -15.73 -1.47
N PRO A 75 -9.98 -16.96 -1.41
CA PRO A 75 -9.25 -18.13 -0.95
C PRO A 75 -7.96 -18.36 -1.74
N VAL A 76 -6.85 -18.21 -1.06
CA VAL A 76 -5.49 -18.40 -1.58
C VAL A 76 -4.96 -19.72 -1.04
N ASP A 77 -4.56 -20.62 -1.93
CA ASP A 77 -3.98 -21.91 -1.60
C ASP A 77 -2.49 -21.95 -2.00
N GLY A 78 -1.63 -22.27 -1.07
CA GLY A 78 -0.20 -22.44 -1.32
C GLY A 78 0.69 -21.33 -0.75
N PRO A 79 2.02 -21.43 -0.96
CA PRO A 79 2.97 -20.39 -0.57
C PRO A 79 2.83 -19.15 -1.45
N LEU A 80 3.34 -18.01 -0.97
CA LEU A 80 3.46 -16.81 -1.80
C LEU A 80 4.51 -17.02 -2.90
N ASP A 81 4.22 -16.48 -4.10
CA ASP A 81 5.12 -16.54 -5.26
C ASP A 81 6.08 -15.35 -5.30
N SER A 82 5.64 -14.17 -4.83
CA SER A 82 6.53 -13.02 -4.72
C SER A 82 6.08 -11.98 -3.70
N LEU A 83 7.05 -11.19 -3.25
CA LEU A 83 6.91 -10.01 -2.40
C LEU A 83 7.27 -8.76 -3.20
N TRP A 84 6.59 -7.63 -2.93
CA TRP A 84 6.82 -6.33 -3.56
C TRP A 84 6.92 -5.27 -2.48
N VAL A 85 7.97 -4.46 -2.52
CA VAL A 85 8.23 -3.44 -1.51
C VAL A 85 8.30 -2.07 -2.17
N THR A 86 7.49 -1.12 -1.69
CA THR A 86 7.52 0.26 -2.17
C THR A 86 8.77 0.98 -1.70
N HIS A 87 9.16 0.83 -0.43
CA HIS A 87 10.33 1.47 0.17
C HIS A 87 10.71 0.84 1.53
N GLY A 88 11.76 1.35 2.16
CA GLY A 88 12.39 0.74 3.35
C GLY A 88 11.88 1.20 4.71
N HIS A 89 10.79 1.97 4.82
CA HIS A 89 10.25 2.33 6.12
C HIS A 89 9.68 1.11 6.86
N HIS A 90 9.79 1.12 8.18
CA HIS A 90 9.51 -0.05 9.02
C HIS A 90 8.09 -0.60 8.85
N GLY A 91 7.10 0.25 8.70
CA GLY A 91 5.71 -0.17 8.52
C GLY A 91 5.48 -1.10 7.33
N HIS A 92 6.31 -0.97 6.30
CA HIS A 92 6.19 -1.69 5.03
C HIS A 92 7.02 -2.98 4.99
N VAL A 93 7.99 -3.16 5.91
CA VAL A 93 8.99 -4.25 5.83
C VAL A 93 9.25 -5.00 7.13
N ASP A 94 8.66 -4.59 8.26
CA ASP A 94 8.88 -5.18 9.59
C ASP A 94 8.54 -6.67 9.65
N GLY A 95 7.65 -7.16 8.78
CA GLY A 95 7.24 -8.56 8.70
C GLY A 95 8.20 -9.48 7.95
N LEU A 96 9.22 -8.95 7.25
CA LEU A 96 10.16 -9.77 6.45
C LEU A 96 10.75 -10.92 7.25
N GLY A 97 11.07 -10.71 8.53
CA GLY A 97 11.60 -11.75 9.41
C GLY A 97 10.70 -12.98 9.58
N LEU A 98 9.40 -12.85 9.34
CA LEU A 98 8.44 -13.96 9.47
C LEU A 98 8.61 -15.01 8.36
N PHE A 99 9.25 -14.67 7.25
CA PHE A 99 9.61 -15.63 6.19
C PHE A 99 10.83 -16.49 6.53
N GLY A 100 11.58 -16.11 7.58
CA GLY A 100 12.76 -16.86 8.06
C GLY A 100 12.43 -18.26 8.58
N ARG A 101 13.50 -18.98 8.96
CA ARG A 101 13.42 -20.39 9.42
C ARG A 101 12.58 -20.59 10.69
N GLU A 102 12.47 -19.55 11.52
CA GLU A 102 11.69 -19.57 12.75
C GLU A 102 10.19 -19.35 12.53
N GLY A 103 9.80 -18.97 11.31
CA GLY A 103 8.43 -18.69 10.89
C GLY A 103 7.99 -19.58 9.73
N ILE A 104 7.75 -18.97 8.57
CA ILE A 104 7.22 -19.63 7.35
C ILE A 104 8.26 -20.59 6.74
N ALA A 105 9.56 -20.35 6.99
CA ALA A 105 10.69 -21.10 6.41
C ALA A 105 10.62 -21.12 4.86
N ALA A 106 10.42 -19.94 4.25
CA ALA A 106 10.38 -19.82 2.81
C ALA A 106 11.71 -20.22 2.16
N GLU A 107 11.65 -20.73 0.94
CA GLU A 107 12.82 -21.15 0.16
C GLU A 107 12.76 -20.46 -1.23
N GLY A 108 13.71 -19.55 -1.50
CA GLY A 108 13.84 -18.87 -2.77
C GLY A 108 12.65 -17.98 -3.13
N LEU A 109 12.00 -17.36 -2.12
CA LEU A 109 10.87 -16.46 -2.35
C LEU A 109 11.37 -15.15 -2.99
N ASP A 110 10.85 -14.82 -4.18
CA ASP A 110 11.22 -13.61 -4.90
C ASP A 110 10.77 -12.35 -4.14
N ILE A 111 11.68 -11.41 -3.95
CA ILE A 111 11.38 -10.06 -3.44
C ILE A 111 11.72 -9.00 -4.48
N HIS A 112 10.68 -8.38 -5.04
CA HIS A 112 10.80 -7.28 -6.00
C HIS A 112 10.96 -5.96 -5.26
N CYS A 113 12.05 -5.26 -5.50
CA CYS A 113 12.38 -4.02 -4.81
C CYS A 113 13.33 -3.15 -5.65
N SER A 114 13.43 -1.87 -5.30
CA SER A 114 14.39 -0.97 -5.94
C SER A 114 15.85 -1.37 -5.66
N VAL A 115 16.78 -0.86 -6.44
CA VAL A 115 18.22 -1.09 -6.23
C VAL A 115 18.66 -0.57 -4.87
N SER A 116 18.15 0.58 -4.42
CA SER A 116 18.53 1.15 -3.12
C SER A 116 17.99 0.33 -1.95
N PHE A 117 16.78 -0.25 -2.06
CA PHE A 117 16.26 -1.19 -1.06
C PHE A 117 17.06 -2.51 -1.06
N ALA A 118 17.44 -3.03 -2.22
CA ALA A 118 18.31 -4.19 -2.32
C ALA A 118 19.65 -3.96 -1.58
N ASP A 119 20.25 -2.78 -1.75
CA ASP A 119 21.43 -2.37 -0.99
C ASP A 119 21.18 -2.29 0.51
N LEU A 120 20.02 -1.80 0.93
CA LEU A 120 19.59 -1.79 2.33
C LEU A 120 19.51 -3.21 2.90
N MET A 121 18.92 -4.15 2.15
CA MET A 121 18.86 -5.57 2.56
C MET A 121 20.26 -6.16 2.77
N HIS A 122 21.18 -5.91 1.87
CA HIS A 122 22.57 -6.40 1.99
C HIS A 122 23.33 -5.78 3.17
N ARG A 123 23.00 -4.56 3.59
CA ARG A 123 23.60 -3.87 4.74
C ARG A 123 22.94 -4.16 6.07
N THR A 124 21.71 -4.70 6.06
CA THR A 124 20.95 -5.04 7.27
C THR A 124 21.26 -6.47 7.67
N PRO A 125 21.98 -6.73 8.80
CA PRO A 125 22.48 -8.08 9.11
C PRO A 125 21.40 -9.16 9.15
N ALA A 126 20.19 -8.85 9.66
CA ALA A 126 19.10 -9.81 9.74
C ALA A 126 18.59 -10.20 8.33
N TRP A 127 18.38 -9.22 7.46
CA TRP A 127 17.91 -9.48 6.09
C TRP A 127 19.00 -10.13 5.23
N LYS A 128 20.27 -9.69 5.41
CA LYS A 128 21.40 -10.32 4.74
C LYS A 128 21.49 -11.81 5.09
N ALA A 129 21.25 -12.18 6.34
CA ALA A 129 21.27 -13.59 6.75
C ALA A 129 20.16 -14.40 6.04
N MET A 130 18.98 -13.81 5.78
CA MET A 130 17.91 -14.46 5.01
C MET A 130 18.30 -14.67 3.55
N LEU A 131 18.97 -13.66 2.93
CA LEU A 131 19.51 -13.78 1.57
C LEU A 131 20.60 -14.89 1.50
N ASP A 132 21.56 -14.88 2.43
CA ASP A 132 22.64 -15.87 2.50
C ASP A 132 22.11 -17.31 2.74
N GLN A 133 20.95 -17.44 3.35
CA GLN A 133 20.27 -18.72 3.60
C GLN A 133 19.35 -19.17 2.46
N GLY A 134 19.17 -18.34 1.43
CA GLY A 134 18.27 -18.62 0.31
C GLY A 134 16.78 -18.59 0.69
N VAL A 135 16.43 -17.85 1.74
CA VAL A 135 15.01 -17.61 2.12
C VAL A 135 14.36 -16.68 1.12
N LEU A 136 15.05 -15.59 0.80
CA LEU A 136 14.61 -14.57 -0.16
C LEU A 136 15.59 -14.46 -1.33
N GLU A 137 15.07 -14.21 -2.53
CA GLU A 137 15.84 -13.88 -3.72
C GLU A 137 15.47 -12.47 -4.22
N ILE A 138 16.46 -11.56 -4.30
CA ILE A 138 16.23 -10.20 -4.76
C ILE A 138 16.00 -10.18 -6.27
N LYS A 139 14.91 -9.54 -6.69
CA LYS A 139 14.58 -9.17 -8.06
C LYS A 139 14.53 -7.64 -8.13
N SER A 140 15.68 -7.02 -8.37
CA SER A 140 15.73 -5.56 -8.47
C SER A 140 15.05 -5.05 -9.73
N PHE A 141 14.31 -3.95 -9.58
CA PHE A 141 13.73 -3.21 -10.69
C PHE A 141 14.31 -1.79 -10.79
N ALA A 142 14.21 -1.20 -11.97
CA ALA A 142 14.33 0.24 -12.20
C ALA A 142 12.93 0.86 -12.35
N SER A 143 12.87 2.19 -12.16
CA SER A 143 11.64 2.93 -12.44
C SER A 143 11.21 2.71 -13.90
N ASP A 144 9.92 2.61 -14.11
CA ASP A 144 9.28 2.38 -15.43
C ASP A 144 9.53 1.01 -16.08
N ASP A 145 10.22 0.08 -15.41
CA ASP A 145 10.25 -1.31 -15.88
C ASP A 145 8.85 -1.90 -15.95
N ILE A 146 8.57 -2.71 -16.98
CA ILE A 146 7.32 -3.46 -17.07
C ILE A 146 7.59 -4.92 -16.73
N ILE A 147 7.10 -5.35 -15.58
CA ILE A 147 7.43 -6.65 -14.99
C ILE A 147 6.18 -7.52 -14.97
N SER A 148 6.25 -8.71 -15.55
CA SER A 148 5.25 -9.78 -15.33
C SER A 148 5.81 -10.71 -14.26
N PRO A 149 5.17 -10.81 -13.07
CA PRO A 149 5.66 -11.67 -11.99
C PRO A 149 5.83 -13.13 -12.42
N THR A 150 4.88 -13.65 -13.21
CA THR A 150 4.97 -14.91 -13.92
C THR A 150 4.58 -14.73 -15.38
N SER A 151 4.85 -15.71 -16.24
CA SER A 151 4.47 -15.62 -17.65
C SER A 151 2.96 -15.71 -17.91
N GLU A 152 2.18 -16.21 -16.94
CA GLU A 152 0.75 -16.51 -17.09
C GLU A 152 -0.13 -15.80 -16.04
N CYS A 153 0.44 -14.94 -15.18
CA CYS A 153 -0.32 -14.23 -14.14
C CYS A 153 -1.41 -13.30 -14.69
N GLY A 154 -1.28 -12.86 -15.94
CA GLY A 154 -2.28 -12.03 -16.61
C GLY A 154 -2.22 -10.55 -16.26
N PHE A 155 -1.20 -10.08 -15.53
CA PHE A 155 -1.00 -8.67 -15.23
C PHE A 155 0.48 -8.29 -15.30
N THR A 156 0.72 -6.99 -15.32
CA THR A 156 2.06 -6.41 -15.23
C THR A 156 2.13 -5.40 -14.08
N VAL A 157 3.33 -5.20 -13.53
CA VAL A 157 3.63 -4.20 -12.51
C VAL A 157 4.67 -3.24 -13.07
N GLN A 158 4.37 -1.94 -13.03
CA GLN A 158 5.28 -0.87 -13.40
C GLN A 158 5.61 -0.03 -12.15
N PRO A 159 6.85 -0.06 -11.65
CA PRO A 159 7.30 0.82 -10.56
C PRO A 159 7.40 2.26 -11.06
N ILE A 160 6.79 3.19 -10.33
CA ILE A 160 6.85 4.63 -10.61
C ILE A 160 7.55 5.31 -9.45
N LEU A 161 8.66 6.00 -9.71
CA LEU A 161 9.38 6.74 -8.67
C LEU A 161 8.51 7.84 -8.09
N ILE A 162 8.41 7.90 -6.76
CA ILE A 162 7.58 8.86 -6.02
C ILE A 162 8.46 9.59 -5.00
N PRO A 163 8.35 10.93 -4.90
CA PRO A 163 9.06 11.68 -3.85
C PRO A 163 8.50 11.30 -2.48
N HIS A 164 9.31 10.67 -1.67
CA HIS A 164 9.07 10.39 -0.26
C HIS A 164 10.42 10.23 0.43
N ARG A 165 10.49 10.57 1.72
CA ARG A 165 11.71 10.52 2.53
C ARG A 165 12.59 9.32 2.16
N ASP A 166 13.80 9.59 1.65
CA ASP A 166 14.71 8.59 1.06
C ASP A 166 15.88 8.20 1.98
N GLU A 167 15.73 8.41 3.28
CA GLU A 167 16.79 8.10 4.25
C GLU A 167 17.17 6.62 4.34
N LEU A 168 16.31 5.72 3.92
CA LEU A 168 16.56 4.27 3.88
C LEU A 168 16.65 3.73 2.46
N SER A 169 15.71 4.08 1.61
CA SER A 169 15.65 3.75 0.19
C SER A 169 14.78 4.77 -0.55
N ASP A 170 14.91 4.80 -1.87
CA ASP A 170 13.93 5.48 -2.72
C ASP A 170 12.53 4.82 -2.59
N THR A 171 11.49 5.56 -2.97
CA THR A 171 10.10 5.11 -2.87
C THR A 171 9.47 4.97 -4.24
N HIS A 172 8.73 3.87 -4.46
CA HIS A 172 7.98 3.64 -5.70
C HIS A 172 6.52 3.35 -5.40
N ALA A 173 5.63 3.97 -6.17
CA ALA A 173 4.28 3.47 -6.35
C ALA A 173 4.29 2.33 -7.39
N PHE A 174 3.27 1.48 -7.39
CA PHE A 174 3.14 0.41 -8.37
C PHE A 174 1.88 0.61 -9.22
N LEU A 175 2.06 0.79 -10.53
CA LEU A 175 0.97 0.73 -11.50
C LEU A 175 0.80 -0.72 -11.96
N ILE A 176 -0.30 -1.33 -11.58
CA ILE A 176 -0.64 -2.72 -11.85
C ILE A 176 -1.69 -2.74 -12.96
N LYS A 177 -1.33 -3.28 -14.12
CA LYS A 177 -2.22 -3.35 -15.29
C LYS A 177 -2.70 -4.79 -15.49
N GLY A 178 -3.97 -5.01 -15.16
CA GLY A 178 -4.67 -6.27 -15.42
C GLY A 178 -5.40 -6.25 -16.76
N PRO A 179 -6.07 -7.35 -17.13
CA PRO A 179 -6.80 -7.46 -18.39
C PRO A 179 -8.08 -6.61 -18.43
N ARG A 180 -8.64 -6.27 -17.29
CA ARG A 180 -9.91 -5.55 -17.17
C ARG A 180 -9.72 -4.10 -16.73
N GLU A 181 -8.84 -3.87 -15.74
CA GLU A 181 -8.64 -2.57 -15.14
C GLU A 181 -7.19 -2.39 -14.70
N SER A 182 -6.78 -1.13 -14.52
CA SER A 182 -5.47 -0.74 -13.99
C SER A 182 -5.61 -0.17 -12.58
N LEU A 183 -4.71 -0.53 -11.68
CA LEU A 183 -4.67 -0.06 -10.30
C LEU A 183 -3.32 0.61 -10.00
N LEU A 184 -3.35 1.84 -9.47
CA LEU A 184 -2.18 2.50 -8.88
C LEU A 184 -2.20 2.28 -7.37
N TYR A 185 -1.15 1.64 -6.84
CA TYR A 185 -0.91 1.48 -5.41
C TYR A 185 0.14 2.50 -4.96
N MET A 186 -0.28 3.55 -4.27
CA MET A 186 0.56 4.66 -3.82
C MET A 186 0.25 5.02 -2.37
N PRO A 187 0.75 4.22 -1.40
CA PRO A 187 0.46 4.42 0.02
C PRO A 187 1.15 5.64 0.61
N ASP A 188 2.29 6.07 0.04
CA ASP A 188 3.14 7.14 0.57
C ASP A 188 3.61 8.09 -0.52
N HIS A 189 3.54 9.41 -0.26
CA HIS A 189 4.27 10.43 -0.99
C HIS A 189 4.36 11.74 -0.18
N ASP A 190 5.38 12.57 -0.43
CA ASP A 190 5.63 13.76 0.38
C ASP A 190 4.65 14.91 0.07
N SER A 191 4.39 15.17 -1.21
CA SER A 191 3.48 16.23 -1.61
C SER A 191 3.05 16.11 -3.08
N TRP A 192 1.86 16.60 -3.38
CA TRP A 192 1.39 16.69 -4.77
C TRP A 192 2.29 17.55 -5.65
N ALA A 193 2.84 18.66 -5.12
CA ALA A 193 3.70 19.54 -5.90
C ALA A 193 4.94 18.80 -6.41
N GLN A 194 5.61 18.01 -5.57
CA GLN A 194 6.80 17.24 -5.96
C GLN A 194 6.43 16.06 -6.86
N THR A 195 5.33 15.35 -6.54
CA THR A 195 4.86 14.20 -7.33
C THR A 195 4.49 14.62 -8.76
N LEU A 196 3.76 15.72 -8.92
CA LEU A 196 3.36 16.23 -10.23
C LEU A 196 4.53 16.81 -11.02
N ASP A 197 5.47 17.51 -10.35
CA ASP A 197 6.69 18.00 -10.99
C ASP A 197 7.53 16.84 -11.54
N MET A 198 7.74 15.79 -10.74
CA MET A 198 8.45 14.58 -11.16
C MET A 198 7.75 13.84 -12.30
N ALA A 199 6.41 13.77 -12.25
CA ALA A 199 5.59 13.16 -13.30
C ALA A 199 5.47 14.01 -14.57
N GLY A 200 5.84 15.29 -14.52
CA GLY A 200 5.63 16.25 -15.61
C GLY A 200 4.17 16.51 -15.91
N ALA A 201 3.31 16.47 -14.88
CA ALA A 201 1.87 16.65 -15.01
C ALA A 201 1.42 17.98 -14.40
N ASP A 202 0.41 18.61 -15.02
CA ASP A 202 -0.12 19.91 -14.58
C ASP A 202 -0.99 19.80 -13.32
N ASP A 203 -1.72 18.68 -13.15
CA ASP A 203 -2.61 18.41 -12.04
C ASP A 203 -2.81 16.90 -11.82
N ILE A 204 -3.49 16.54 -10.71
CA ILE A 204 -3.71 15.14 -10.28
C ILE A 204 -4.51 14.37 -11.34
N ARG A 205 -5.55 14.97 -11.93
CA ARG A 205 -6.39 14.30 -12.94
C ARG A 205 -5.61 14.01 -14.22
N SER A 206 -4.87 15.00 -14.71
CA SER A 206 -4.05 14.83 -15.92
C SER A 206 -2.99 13.76 -15.73
N TRP A 207 -2.42 13.67 -14.53
CA TRP A 207 -1.48 12.59 -14.20
C TRP A 207 -2.16 11.22 -14.24
N PHE A 208 -3.28 11.04 -13.52
CA PHE A 208 -4.01 9.77 -13.53
C PHE A 208 -4.50 9.37 -14.93
N GLN A 209 -4.93 10.35 -15.73
CA GLN A 209 -5.29 10.11 -17.13
C GLN A 209 -4.09 9.64 -17.96
N SER A 210 -2.90 10.22 -17.76
CA SER A 210 -1.67 9.81 -18.47
C SER A 210 -1.24 8.38 -18.12
N LEU A 211 -1.55 7.91 -16.91
CA LEU A 211 -1.30 6.53 -16.47
C LEU A 211 -2.37 5.55 -16.97
N GLU A 212 -3.48 6.04 -17.51
CA GLU A 212 -4.65 5.23 -17.90
C GLU A 212 -5.14 4.36 -16.74
N VAL A 213 -5.18 4.93 -15.52
CA VAL A 213 -5.55 4.20 -14.31
C VAL A 213 -7.03 4.36 -13.99
N GLY A 214 -7.72 3.23 -13.69
CA GLY A 214 -9.12 3.23 -13.28
C GLY A 214 -9.34 3.13 -11.77
N ILE A 215 -8.35 2.62 -11.02
CA ILE A 215 -8.40 2.48 -9.56
C ILE A 215 -7.12 3.07 -8.96
N VAL A 216 -7.25 3.91 -7.93
CA VAL A 216 -6.11 4.50 -7.21
C VAL A 216 -6.27 4.21 -5.72
N LEU A 217 -5.34 3.45 -5.15
CA LEU A 217 -5.17 3.29 -3.71
C LEU A 217 -4.16 4.35 -3.25
N LEU A 218 -4.67 5.40 -2.63
CA LEU A 218 -3.96 6.67 -2.45
C LEU A 218 -3.63 6.94 -0.98
N ASP A 219 -2.47 7.52 -0.74
CA ASP A 219 -2.06 8.06 0.56
C ASP A 219 -3.15 8.93 1.19
N GLY A 220 -3.56 8.53 2.37
CA GLY A 220 -4.58 9.19 3.19
C GLY A 220 -4.12 9.36 4.63
N THR A 221 -2.82 9.48 4.87
CA THR A 221 -2.22 9.45 6.20
C THR A 221 -2.89 10.42 7.16
N PHE A 222 -3.01 11.68 6.80
CA PHE A 222 -3.62 12.71 7.64
C PHE A 222 -4.81 13.37 6.94
N TRP A 223 -5.83 13.73 7.72
CA TRP A 223 -6.92 14.56 7.22
C TRP A 223 -6.47 16.00 6.96
N SER A 224 -5.72 16.60 7.91
CA SER A 224 -5.29 18.00 7.87
C SER A 224 -3.85 18.16 8.39
N LEU A 225 -3.29 19.37 8.23
CA LEU A 225 -1.91 19.69 8.65
C LEU A 225 -1.73 19.82 10.16
N ASP A 226 -2.82 19.92 10.92
CA ASP A 226 -2.86 20.14 12.37
C ASP A 226 -3.40 18.92 13.15
N GLU A 227 -3.39 17.74 12.54
CA GLU A 227 -3.90 16.50 13.15
C GLU A 227 -3.01 16.01 14.33
N LEU A 228 -1.72 16.27 14.28
CA LEU A 228 -0.77 15.86 15.33
C LEU A 228 -0.56 16.98 16.36
N GLU A 229 -1.26 16.90 17.51
CA GLU A 229 -1.26 17.94 18.56
C GLU A 229 0.11 18.27 19.18
N ASN A 230 1.05 17.30 19.25
CA ASN A 230 2.29 17.42 20.01
C ASN A 230 3.55 17.08 19.20
N ARG A 231 3.44 17.05 17.88
CA ARG A 231 4.54 16.72 16.96
C ARG A 231 4.44 17.62 15.74
N ASP A 232 5.58 18.06 15.26
CA ASP A 232 5.65 18.75 13.98
C ASP A 232 5.31 17.76 12.86
N GLN A 233 4.13 17.94 12.23
CA GLN A 233 3.66 17.05 11.18
C GLN A 233 4.51 17.16 9.91
N THR A 234 5.26 18.26 9.74
CA THR A 234 6.20 18.42 8.61
C THR A 234 7.40 17.48 8.67
N GLU A 235 7.69 16.88 9.84
CA GLU A 235 8.69 15.82 9.98
C GLU A 235 8.24 14.48 9.40
N VAL A 236 6.93 14.33 9.14
CA VAL A 236 6.31 13.15 8.54
C VAL A 236 5.44 13.63 7.38
N PRO A 237 6.07 14.04 6.26
CA PRO A 237 5.37 14.66 5.16
C PRO A 237 4.46 13.66 4.46
N HIS A 238 3.19 14.02 4.36
CA HIS A 238 2.14 13.39 3.56
C HIS A 238 1.15 14.48 3.16
N PRO A 239 0.65 14.50 1.93
CA PRO A 239 -0.37 15.47 1.57
C PRO A 239 -1.65 15.19 2.35
N PRO A 240 -2.19 16.19 3.07
CA PRO A 240 -3.45 15.99 3.76
C PRO A 240 -4.57 15.61 2.77
N ILE A 241 -5.45 14.70 3.19
CA ILE A 241 -6.63 14.33 2.39
C ILE A 241 -7.42 15.56 1.99
N LYS A 242 -7.63 16.50 2.93
CA LYS A 242 -8.34 17.75 2.66
C LYS A 242 -7.73 18.54 1.49
N ALA A 243 -6.40 18.65 1.42
CA ALA A 243 -5.73 19.33 0.30
C ALA A 243 -5.91 18.56 -1.02
N THR A 244 -5.90 17.23 -0.98
CA THR A 244 -6.18 16.39 -2.14
C THR A 244 -7.63 16.57 -2.63
N LEU A 245 -8.61 16.62 -1.70
CA LEU A 245 -10.02 16.87 -2.01
C LEU A 245 -10.25 18.29 -2.56
N GLU A 246 -9.58 19.31 -2.02
CA GLU A 246 -9.62 20.67 -2.54
C GLU A 246 -9.09 20.75 -3.98
N ALA A 247 -8.04 20.02 -4.31
CA ALA A 247 -7.46 19.96 -5.65
C ALA A 247 -8.36 19.19 -6.64
N LEU A 248 -8.96 18.09 -6.19
CA LEU A 248 -9.84 17.25 -7.02
C LEU A 248 -11.27 17.81 -7.09
N GLY A 249 -11.82 18.38 -6.01
CA GLY A 249 -13.25 18.70 -5.91
C GLY A 249 -14.13 17.45 -5.94
N ALA A 250 -15.38 17.60 -6.35
CA ALA A 250 -16.29 16.48 -6.53
C ALA A 250 -15.85 15.56 -7.69
N LYS A 251 -16.10 14.27 -7.53
CA LYS A 251 -15.83 13.25 -8.54
C LYS A 251 -16.56 13.59 -9.84
N GLN A 252 -15.84 13.50 -10.96
CA GLN A 252 -16.33 13.78 -12.30
C GLN A 252 -16.44 12.49 -13.11
N GLU A 253 -17.19 12.52 -14.20
CA GLU A 253 -17.22 11.43 -15.17
C GLU A 253 -15.81 11.25 -15.78
N GLY A 254 -15.31 10.03 -15.77
CA GLY A 254 -13.95 9.69 -16.24
C GLY A 254 -12.86 9.75 -15.15
N ASP A 255 -13.16 10.22 -13.94
CA ASP A 255 -12.23 10.08 -12.81
C ASP A 255 -12.07 8.61 -12.41
N PRO A 256 -10.85 8.19 -12.02
CA PRO A 256 -10.65 6.86 -11.47
C PRO A 256 -11.43 6.69 -10.15
N ARG A 257 -11.59 5.45 -9.73
CA ARG A 257 -12.03 5.13 -8.37
C ARG A 257 -10.89 5.38 -7.41
N ILE A 258 -10.89 6.50 -6.68
CA ILE A 258 -9.88 6.83 -5.67
C ILE A 258 -10.35 6.30 -4.32
N VAL A 259 -9.50 5.51 -3.67
CA VAL A 259 -9.71 4.91 -2.36
C VAL A 259 -8.55 5.31 -1.46
N PHE A 260 -8.81 6.10 -0.41
CA PHE A 260 -7.80 6.51 0.54
C PHE A 260 -7.42 5.36 1.48
N ILE A 261 -6.12 5.13 1.63
CA ILE A 261 -5.50 4.11 2.48
C ILE A 261 -4.40 4.73 3.34
N HIS A 262 -3.65 3.94 4.10
CA HIS A 262 -2.51 4.38 4.91
C HIS A 262 -2.86 5.42 5.98
N LEU A 263 -4.08 5.33 6.56
CA LEU A 263 -4.59 6.30 7.53
C LEU A 263 -3.82 6.22 8.87
N ASN A 264 -3.34 7.37 9.37
CA ASN A 264 -2.79 7.45 10.72
C ASN A 264 -3.86 7.13 11.78
N HIS A 265 -3.46 6.62 12.92
CA HIS A 265 -4.38 6.23 14.00
C HIS A 265 -5.26 7.38 14.54
N THR A 266 -4.85 8.64 14.30
CA THR A 266 -5.59 9.86 14.67
C THR A 266 -6.61 10.30 13.63
N ASN A 267 -6.55 9.73 12.42
CA ASN A 267 -7.36 10.17 11.28
C ASN A 267 -8.87 10.07 11.58
N PRO A 268 -9.63 11.16 11.47
CA PRO A 268 -11.07 11.17 11.78
C PRO A 268 -11.91 10.27 10.87
N LEU A 269 -11.39 9.88 9.72
CA LEU A 269 -12.09 9.01 8.76
C LEU A 269 -12.34 7.58 9.28
N TYR A 270 -11.70 7.17 10.39
CA TYR A 270 -12.05 5.91 11.06
C TYR A 270 -13.44 5.93 11.69
N ASP A 271 -14.02 7.11 11.93
CA ASP A 271 -15.40 7.26 12.33
C ASP A 271 -16.26 7.57 11.09
N PRO A 272 -17.12 6.63 10.62
CA PRO A 272 -17.91 6.80 9.40
C PRO A 272 -19.00 7.90 9.52
N VAL A 273 -19.27 8.39 10.73
CA VAL A 273 -20.22 9.49 10.98
C VAL A 273 -19.55 10.83 11.27
N SER A 274 -18.22 10.89 11.19
CA SER A 274 -17.47 12.15 11.31
C SER A 274 -17.85 13.12 10.19
N GLU A 275 -17.77 14.43 10.46
CA GLU A 275 -18.01 15.46 9.44
C GLU A 275 -17.08 15.27 8.23
N GLN A 276 -15.85 14.82 8.46
CA GLN A 276 -14.85 14.57 7.45
C GLN A 276 -15.21 13.37 6.54
N ALA A 277 -15.71 12.29 7.13
CA ALA A 277 -16.15 11.13 6.36
C ALA A 277 -17.38 11.46 5.50
N VAL A 278 -18.31 12.26 6.03
CA VAL A 278 -19.48 12.74 5.29
C VAL A 278 -19.04 13.67 4.15
N GLU A 279 -18.16 14.65 4.42
CA GLU A 279 -17.62 15.57 3.40
C GLU A 279 -16.98 14.80 2.24
N MET A 280 -16.14 13.82 2.54
CA MET A 280 -15.47 13.01 1.52
C MET A 280 -16.47 12.18 0.69
N ALA A 281 -17.45 11.56 1.35
CA ALA A 281 -18.49 10.78 0.68
C ALA A 281 -19.39 11.65 -0.21
N ASP A 282 -19.74 12.86 0.23
CA ASP A 282 -20.51 13.82 -0.56
C ASP A 282 -19.77 14.27 -1.82
N LEU A 283 -18.43 14.29 -1.80
CA LEU A 283 -17.59 14.54 -2.97
C LEU A 283 -17.46 13.29 -3.87
N GLY A 284 -17.92 12.11 -3.45
CA GLY A 284 -17.92 10.87 -4.21
C GLY A 284 -16.61 10.08 -4.11
N TRP A 285 -15.79 10.33 -3.08
CA TRP A 285 -14.55 9.61 -2.83
C TRP A 285 -14.71 8.58 -1.72
N GLU A 286 -13.77 7.61 -1.62
CA GLU A 286 -13.92 6.43 -0.79
C GLU A 286 -12.75 6.24 0.19
N ILE A 287 -13.03 5.60 1.33
CA ILE A 287 -12.02 5.06 2.26
C ILE A 287 -11.88 3.57 2.02
N GLY A 288 -10.66 3.06 2.09
CA GLY A 288 -10.39 1.63 2.02
C GLY A 288 -10.98 0.85 3.20
N SER A 289 -11.30 -0.40 2.95
CA SER A 289 -11.61 -1.37 3.99
C SER A 289 -10.85 -2.66 3.75
N GLU A 290 -10.41 -3.28 4.84
CA GLU A 290 -9.70 -4.56 4.79
C GLU A 290 -10.62 -5.65 4.21
N GLY A 291 -10.10 -6.44 3.27
CA GLY A 291 -10.87 -7.40 2.49
C GLY A 291 -11.58 -6.82 1.25
N MET A 292 -11.44 -5.51 0.95
CA MET A 292 -11.99 -4.91 -0.27
C MET A 292 -11.32 -5.52 -1.51
N LEU A 293 -12.14 -5.94 -2.49
CA LEU A 293 -11.70 -6.59 -3.72
C LEU A 293 -11.77 -5.64 -4.92
N PHE A 294 -10.79 -5.74 -5.80
CA PHE A 294 -10.72 -5.04 -7.07
C PHE A 294 -10.43 -6.05 -8.19
N LEU A 295 -11.24 -6.01 -9.24
CA LEU A 295 -11.05 -6.85 -10.42
C LEU A 295 -10.22 -6.08 -11.47
N LEU A 296 -9.06 -6.59 -11.78
CA LEU A 296 -8.08 -5.94 -12.67
C LEU A 296 -8.07 -6.48 -14.09
#